data_182a54150b975cb3b3d5d906c56e2b21
#
_entry.id   182a54150b975cb3b3d5d906c56e2b21
#
_cell.length_a   1.000
_cell.length_b   1.000
_cell.length_c   1.000
_cell.angle_alpha   90.00
_cell.angle_beta   90.00
_cell.angle_gamma   90.00
#
_symmetry.space_group_name_H-M   'P 1'
#
loop_
_entity.id
_entity.type
_entity.pdbx_description
1 polymer ?
#
loop_
_entity_poly.entity_id
_entity_poly.type
_entity_poly.pdbx_seq_one_letter_code
_entity_poly.pdbx_strand_id
1 'polypeptide(L)'
;VIVSDDIPDSGWWVGSDLKTRRGLCHLEYPICHGIIEDWDKMELLWKHIFSDRQLGVESKEHPVLLTEAPFSPRKQAERMAEFFFEKMQSPALYIAPQPLLSLYSVGKDTGIVVEIGEGVSSYFPVYDGFAMTPHIKRVDLGGREVTTYLQQLLRRNGVILSTSSEFEIVREIKENYSECNTEAVTDTQRSQLIDCVLPDGKVIQLGEERFQCTEVLFDPMVIGYEPMGVPEMIAQTIQSCDLELRSSLYSNVILSGGVTTTKGFAKRVLERLMTIPPSTKICLYSPPKRTQSAWVGGCLLATLSPFKNMWIMKEEYEEEGVNCVHKKCWM
;
A
#
# COMPACT_ATOMS: atom_id res chain seq x y z
N VAL A 1 -4.79 16.79 30.05
CA VAL A 1 -5.75 17.92 30.06
C VAL A 1 -5.82 18.41 28.63
N ILE A 2 -6.92 18.09 27.94
CA ILE A 2 -7.20 18.67 26.62
C ILE A 2 -7.57 20.13 26.90
N VAL A 3 -6.76 21.07 26.47
CA VAL A 3 -7.10 22.48 26.52
C VAL A 3 -8.16 22.71 25.46
N SER A 4 -9.36 23.13 25.83
CA SER A 4 -10.57 23.20 25.00
C SER A 4 -10.45 24.12 23.76
N ASP A 5 -9.42 24.94 23.67
CA ASP A 5 -9.23 25.92 22.60
C ASP A 5 -8.50 25.36 21.34
N ASP A 6 -8.03 24.10 21.41
CA ASP A 6 -7.22 23.49 20.35
C ASP A 6 -7.98 22.40 19.53
N ILE A 7 -9.25 22.13 19.86
CA ILE A 7 -10.04 21.14 19.11
C ILE A 7 -10.65 21.82 17.86
N PRO A 8 -10.43 21.29 16.64
CA PRO A 8 -11.08 21.81 15.46
C PRO A 8 -12.61 21.80 15.59
N ASP A 9 -13.30 22.71 14.93
CA ASP A 9 -14.77 22.77 14.89
C ASP A 9 -15.41 21.45 14.45
N SER A 10 -14.68 20.65 13.67
CA SER A 10 -15.07 19.29 13.25
C SER A 10 -15.02 18.25 14.38
N GLY A 11 -14.39 18.54 15.50
CA GLY A 11 -14.12 17.58 16.59
C GLY A 11 -13.05 16.54 16.25
N TRP A 12 -12.41 16.60 15.07
CA TRP A 12 -11.45 15.63 14.55
C TRP A 12 -10.12 16.27 14.17
N TRP A 13 -9.03 15.60 14.53
CA TRP A 13 -7.70 15.88 14.01
C TRP A 13 -7.44 14.92 12.84
N VAL A 14 -6.92 15.43 11.71
CA VAL A 14 -6.75 14.63 10.49
C VAL A 14 -5.31 14.71 10.00
N GLY A 15 -4.78 13.60 9.51
CA GLY A 15 -3.50 13.53 8.80
C GLY A 15 -2.30 13.98 9.63
N SER A 16 -1.49 14.89 9.09
CA SER A 16 -0.25 15.38 9.71
C SER A 16 -0.46 16.12 11.04
N ASP A 17 -1.65 16.69 11.23
CA ASP A 17 -1.99 17.44 12.46
C ASP A 17 -2.02 16.54 13.70
N LEU A 18 -2.15 15.22 13.50
CA LEU A 18 -2.10 14.21 14.56
C LEU A 18 -0.69 13.95 15.11
N LYS A 19 0.39 14.19 14.35
CA LYS A 19 1.74 13.78 14.74
C LYS A 19 2.17 14.23 16.13
N THR A 20 1.86 15.48 16.50
CA THR A 20 2.22 16.05 17.80
C THR A 20 1.24 15.72 18.92
N ARG A 21 0.05 15.22 18.57
CA ARG A 21 -1.07 15.00 19.50
C ARG A 21 -1.49 13.54 19.64
N ARG A 22 -0.87 12.65 18.87
CA ARG A 22 -1.29 11.23 18.80
C ARG A 22 -1.33 10.51 20.15
N GLY A 23 -0.46 10.89 21.10
CA GLY A 23 -0.47 10.33 22.45
C GLY A 23 -1.70 10.70 23.29
N LEU A 24 -2.46 11.71 22.88
CA LEU A 24 -3.68 12.19 23.55
C LEU A 24 -4.96 11.76 22.81
N CYS A 25 -4.84 11.15 21.62
CA CYS A 25 -5.95 10.83 20.76
C CYS A 25 -6.12 9.32 20.62
N HIS A 26 -7.37 8.89 20.44
CA HIS A 26 -7.65 7.56 19.89
C HIS A 26 -7.52 7.64 18.36
N LEU A 27 -6.66 6.79 17.77
CA LEU A 27 -6.41 6.79 16.34
C LEU A 27 -7.35 5.83 15.63
N GLU A 28 -7.97 6.30 14.57
CA GLU A 28 -8.89 5.53 13.75
C GLU A 28 -8.50 5.64 12.27
N TYR A 29 -8.71 4.56 11.54
CA TYR A 29 -8.37 4.44 10.12
C TYR A 29 -9.65 4.15 9.32
N PRO A 30 -10.02 5.01 8.35
CA PRO A 30 -11.23 4.79 7.56
C PRO A 30 -11.11 3.65 6.55
N ILE A 31 -9.88 3.20 6.28
CA ILE A 31 -9.58 2.14 5.30
C ILE A 31 -9.01 0.93 6.03
N CYS A 32 -9.59 -0.24 5.78
CA CYS A 32 -9.09 -1.52 6.24
C CYS A 32 -8.90 -2.45 5.02
N HIS A 33 -7.71 -3.06 4.89
CA HIS A 33 -7.37 -3.92 3.75
C HIS A 33 -7.78 -3.33 2.38
N GLY A 34 -7.52 -2.03 2.17
CA GLY A 34 -7.84 -1.33 0.92
C GLY A 34 -9.33 -1.06 0.68
N ILE A 35 -10.20 -1.40 1.64
CA ILE A 35 -11.64 -1.16 1.59
C ILE A 35 -11.99 0.00 2.52
N ILE A 36 -12.78 0.95 2.03
CA ILE A 36 -13.29 2.07 2.84
C ILE A 36 -14.44 1.54 3.70
N GLU A 37 -14.19 1.39 5.00
CA GLU A 37 -15.19 0.94 5.98
C GLU A 37 -15.97 2.11 6.57
N ASP A 38 -15.28 3.20 6.89
CA ASP A 38 -15.87 4.41 7.47
C ASP A 38 -15.85 5.57 6.44
N TRP A 39 -16.98 5.74 5.78
CA TRP A 39 -17.13 6.75 4.74
C TRP A 39 -17.15 8.18 5.28
N ASP A 40 -17.72 8.40 6.45
CA ASP A 40 -17.79 9.74 7.04
C ASP A 40 -16.37 10.24 7.36
N LYS A 41 -15.53 9.39 7.93
CA LYS A 41 -14.12 9.71 8.19
C LYS A 41 -13.31 9.83 6.90
N MET A 42 -13.62 9.02 5.89
CA MET A 42 -12.95 9.12 4.60
C MET A 42 -13.26 10.44 3.90
N GLU A 43 -14.50 10.90 3.95
CA GLU A 43 -14.89 12.21 3.44
C GLU A 43 -14.16 13.35 4.16
N LEU A 44 -14.02 13.27 5.50
CA LEU A 44 -13.23 14.23 6.28
C LEU A 44 -11.76 14.24 5.83
N LEU A 45 -11.19 13.07 5.60
CA LEU A 45 -9.80 12.93 5.11
C LEU A 45 -9.64 13.59 3.73
N TRP A 46 -10.54 13.32 2.78
CA TRP A 46 -10.48 13.94 1.45
C TRP A 46 -10.64 15.46 1.51
N LYS A 47 -11.61 15.96 2.28
CA LYS A 47 -11.77 17.41 2.50
C LYS A 47 -10.51 18.05 3.10
N HIS A 48 -9.87 17.35 4.05
CA HIS A 48 -8.62 17.82 4.63
C HIS A 48 -7.49 17.89 3.59
N ILE A 49 -7.37 16.89 2.70
CA ILE A 49 -6.36 16.86 1.63
C ILE A 49 -6.50 18.08 0.69
N PHE A 50 -7.72 18.46 0.33
CA PHE A 50 -7.98 19.61 -0.54
C PHE A 50 -7.94 20.95 0.18
N SER A 51 -7.93 20.97 1.52
CA SER A 51 -7.90 22.21 2.32
C SER A 51 -6.61 23.01 2.15
N ASP A 52 -6.66 24.29 2.53
CA ASP A 52 -5.51 25.21 2.53
C ASP A 52 -4.32 24.71 3.34
N ARG A 53 -4.56 23.84 4.32
CA ARG A 53 -3.50 23.24 5.16
C ARG A 53 -2.66 22.18 4.43
N GLN A 54 -3.16 21.65 3.29
CA GLN A 54 -2.49 20.60 2.52
C GLN A 54 -2.28 21.06 1.07
N LEU A 55 -3.20 20.74 0.15
CA LEU A 55 -3.04 21.08 -1.27
C LEU A 55 -3.39 22.55 -1.57
N GLY A 56 -4.33 23.14 -0.83
CA GLY A 56 -4.78 24.51 -1.06
C GLY A 56 -5.43 24.72 -2.43
N VAL A 57 -6.11 23.71 -2.96
CA VAL A 57 -6.77 23.75 -4.27
C VAL A 57 -8.23 23.37 -4.15
N GLU A 58 -9.07 24.05 -4.94
CA GLU A 58 -10.49 23.71 -5.00
C GLU A 58 -10.73 22.56 -6.00
N SER A 59 -11.28 21.46 -5.51
CA SER A 59 -11.58 20.29 -6.33
C SER A 59 -12.44 20.59 -7.55
N LYS A 60 -13.32 21.61 -7.48
CA LYS A 60 -14.18 22.03 -8.59
C LYS A 60 -13.42 22.59 -9.81
N GLU A 61 -12.13 22.93 -9.65
CA GLU A 61 -11.30 23.50 -10.71
C GLU A 61 -10.36 22.47 -11.34
N HIS A 62 -10.27 21.27 -10.77
CA HIS A 62 -9.27 20.28 -11.15
C HIS A 62 -9.88 18.88 -11.34
N PRO A 63 -9.50 18.18 -12.42
CA PRO A 63 -9.75 16.74 -12.53
C PRO A 63 -9.06 15.96 -11.40
N VAL A 64 -9.72 14.90 -10.92
CA VAL A 64 -9.20 14.08 -9.82
C VAL A 64 -8.93 12.67 -10.30
N LEU A 65 -7.68 12.20 -10.13
CA LEU A 65 -7.31 10.81 -10.33
C LEU A 65 -7.20 10.14 -8.96
N LEU A 66 -8.05 9.16 -8.72
CA LEU A 66 -8.02 8.33 -7.52
C LEU A 66 -7.39 6.97 -7.81
N THR A 67 -6.94 6.33 -6.75
CA THR A 67 -6.42 4.96 -6.84
C THR A 67 -7.19 4.03 -5.93
N GLU A 68 -7.28 2.76 -6.33
CA GLU A 68 -7.85 1.72 -5.50
C GLU A 68 -7.02 0.43 -5.56
N ALA A 69 -7.20 -0.41 -4.54
CA ALA A 69 -6.61 -1.75 -4.52
C ALA A 69 -7.35 -2.66 -5.51
N PRO A 70 -6.66 -3.64 -6.12
CA PRO A 70 -7.32 -4.63 -6.97
C PRO A 70 -8.45 -5.35 -6.22
N PHE A 71 -9.54 -5.65 -6.94
CA PHE A 71 -10.73 -6.31 -6.41
C PHE A 71 -11.39 -5.59 -5.22
N SER A 72 -11.33 -4.27 -5.20
CA SER A 72 -12.17 -3.47 -4.32
C SER A 72 -13.65 -3.63 -4.70
N PRO A 73 -14.59 -3.55 -3.74
CA PRO A 73 -16.02 -3.65 -4.04
C PRO A 73 -16.46 -2.58 -5.06
N ARG A 74 -17.24 -2.96 -6.07
CA ARG A 74 -17.75 -2.03 -7.09
C ARG A 74 -18.44 -0.80 -6.50
N LYS A 75 -19.21 -0.99 -5.43
CA LYS A 75 -19.86 0.11 -4.70
C LYS A 75 -18.89 1.13 -4.12
N GLN A 76 -17.62 0.76 -3.90
CA GLN A 76 -16.63 1.71 -3.44
C GLN A 76 -16.33 2.76 -4.51
N ALA A 77 -16.11 2.34 -5.75
CA ALA A 77 -15.89 3.24 -6.88
C ALA A 77 -17.13 4.13 -7.14
N GLU A 78 -18.34 3.56 -7.03
CA GLU A 78 -19.61 4.31 -7.15
C GLU A 78 -19.68 5.44 -6.10
N ARG A 79 -19.46 5.11 -4.82
CA ARG A 79 -19.49 6.11 -3.73
C ARG A 79 -18.37 7.14 -3.82
N MET A 80 -17.19 6.75 -4.32
CA MET A 80 -16.13 7.72 -4.62
C MET A 80 -16.59 8.71 -5.69
N ALA A 81 -17.23 8.23 -6.76
CA ALA A 81 -17.77 9.11 -7.81
C ALA A 81 -18.86 10.05 -7.28
N GLU A 82 -19.83 9.54 -6.52
CA GLU A 82 -20.84 10.37 -5.85
C GLU A 82 -20.21 11.48 -5.02
N PHE A 83 -19.21 11.14 -4.19
CA PHE A 83 -18.54 12.13 -3.35
C PHE A 83 -17.84 13.21 -4.17
N PHE A 84 -17.04 12.83 -5.18
CA PHE A 84 -16.26 13.80 -5.95
C PHE A 84 -17.12 14.62 -6.91
N PHE A 85 -18.14 14.06 -7.54
CA PHE A 85 -19.01 14.82 -8.44
C PHE A 85 -20.06 15.64 -7.70
N GLU A 86 -20.70 15.10 -6.66
CA GLU A 86 -21.83 15.77 -6.00
C GLU A 86 -21.38 16.69 -4.85
N LYS A 87 -20.45 16.23 -3.99
CA LYS A 87 -20.02 17.03 -2.83
C LYS A 87 -18.81 17.90 -3.13
N MET A 88 -17.80 17.38 -3.85
CA MET A 88 -16.58 18.10 -4.19
C MET A 88 -16.67 18.87 -5.50
N GLN A 89 -17.70 18.62 -6.31
CA GLN A 89 -17.97 19.30 -7.59
C GLN A 89 -16.83 19.22 -8.60
N SER A 90 -16.06 18.13 -8.59
CA SER A 90 -14.92 17.95 -9.51
C SER A 90 -15.39 17.90 -10.97
N PRO A 91 -14.66 18.53 -11.92
CA PRO A 91 -15.06 18.55 -13.33
C PRO A 91 -14.87 17.22 -14.03
N ALA A 92 -13.94 16.39 -13.54
CA ALA A 92 -13.70 15.04 -14.07
C ALA A 92 -13.07 14.12 -13.00
N LEU A 93 -13.30 12.83 -13.16
CA LEU A 93 -12.78 11.78 -12.27
C LEU A 93 -12.23 10.62 -13.08
N TYR A 94 -11.18 9.99 -12.56
CA TYR A 94 -10.73 8.66 -13.00
C TYR A 94 -10.27 7.85 -11.80
N ILE A 95 -10.57 6.54 -11.80
CA ILE A 95 -10.16 5.62 -10.75
C ILE A 95 -9.30 4.53 -11.37
N ALA A 96 -8.06 4.37 -10.89
CA ALA A 96 -7.08 3.45 -11.43
C ALA A 96 -6.58 2.45 -10.39
N PRO A 97 -6.27 1.19 -10.78
CA PRO A 97 -5.63 0.24 -9.87
C PRO A 97 -4.19 0.66 -9.58
N GLN A 98 -3.83 0.69 -8.29
CA GLN A 98 -2.51 1.10 -7.82
C GLN A 98 -1.36 0.36 -8.52
N PRO A 99 -1.40 -1.00 -8.69
CA PRO A 99 -0.29 -1.71 -9.30
C PRO A 99 -0.06 -1.34 -10.77
N LEU A 100 -1.12 -1.03 -11.53
CA LEU A 100 -0.97 -0.62 -12.93
C LEU A 100 -0.20 0.69 -13.03
N LEU A 101 -0.52 1.66 -12.17
CA LEU A 101 0.20 2.92 -12.08
C LEU A 101 1.65 2.70 -11.64
N SER A 102 1.87 1.78 -10.71
CA SER A 102 3.23 1.42 -10.27
C SER A 102 4.10 0.85 -11.39
N LEU A 103 3.50 0.11 -12.34
CA LEU A 103 4.19 -0.36 -13.56
C LEU A 103 4.59 0.83 -14.44
N TYR A 104 3.67 1.76 -14.69
CA TYR A 104 3.93 2.94 -15.50
C TYR A 104 5.02 3.84 -14.89
N SER A 105 5.14 3.87 -13.57
CA SER A 105 6.18 4.66 -12.88
C SER A 105 7.61 4.26 -13.24
N VAL A 106 7.80 3.02 -13.68
CA VAL A 106 9.11 2.49 -14.14
C VAL A 106 9.25 2.47 -15.66
N GLY A 107 8.28 3.07 -16.39
CA GLY A 107 8.29 3.17 -17.84
C GLY A 107 8.09 1.83 -18.55
N LYS A 108 7.31 0.92 -17.95
CA LYS A 108 7.00 -0.40 -18.53
C LYS A 108 5.51 -0.55 -18.77
N ASP A 109 5.18 -1.37 -19.75
CA ASP A 109 3.85 -1.79 -20.12
C ASP A 109 3.62 -3.30 -19.91
N THR A 110 4.69 -4.05 -19.64
CA THR A 110 4.66 -5.50 -19.47
C THR A 110 5.49 -5.91 -18.26
N GLY A 111 4.90 -6.71 -17.36
CA GLY A 111 5.55 -7.20 -16.14
C GLY A 111 4.56 -7.70 -15.10
N ILE A 112 5.07 -8.18 -13.99
CA ILE A 112 4.28 -8.47 -12.79
C ILE A 112 4.60 -7.44 -11.71
N VAL A 113 3.59 -6.71 -11.24
CA VAL A 113 3.74 -5.79 -10.11
C VAL A 113 3.39 -6.52 -8.82
N VAL A 114 4.32 -6.46 -7.88
CA VAL A 114 4.17 -6.96 -6.52
C VAL A 114 4.08 -5.75 -5.62
N GLU A 115 2.88 -5.41 -5.24
CA GLU A 115 2.61 -4.27 -4.38
C GLU A 115 2.19 -4.74 -2.99
N ILE A 116 2.96 -4.33 -1.98
CA ILE A 116 2.69 -4.67 -0.58
C ILE A 116 2.55 -3.37 0.21
N GLY A 117 1.30 -3.06 0.49
CA GLY A 117 0.90 -1.88 1.25
C GLY A 117 0.76 -2.16 2.75
N GLU A 118 -0.02 -1.34 3.42
CA GLU A 118 -0.29 -1.51 4.85
C GLU A 118 -1.22 -2.71 5.10
N GLY A 119 -2.27 -2.89 4.31
CA GLY A 119 -3.26 -3.94 4.55
C GLY A 119 -3.44 -4.95 3.41
N VAL A 120 -2.81 -4.73 2.25
CA VAL A 120 -3.00 -5.58 1.07
C VAL A 120 -1.69 -5.88 0.39
N SER A 121 -1.51 -7.12 0.00
CA SER A 121 -0.52 -7.58 -0.98
C SER A 121 -1.23 -7.95 -2.27
N SER A 122 -0.76 -7.42 -3.40
CA SER A 122 -1.28 -7.74 -4.71
C SER A 122 -0.18 -8.20 -5.67
N TYR A 123 -0.52 -9.17 -6.50
CA TYR A 123 0.34 -9.74 -7.53
C TYR A 123 -0.39 -9.53 -8.85
N PHE A 124 0.05 -8.55 -9.61
CA PHE A 124 -0.70 -7.96 -10.69
C PHE A 124 0.07 -8.09 -12.01
N PRO A 125 -0.21 -9.15 -12.82
CA PRO A 125 0.42 -9.33 -14.12
C PRO A 125 -0.22 -8.41 -15.15
N VAL A 126 0.62 -7.75 -15.96
CA VAL A 126 0.25 -6.85 -17.05
C VAL A 126 1.00 -7.27 -18.30
N TYR A 127 0.34 -7.22 -19.45
CA TYR A 127 0.95 -7.44 -20.75
C TYR A 127 0.46 -6.39 -21.75
N ASP A 128 1.38 -5.70 -22.44
CA ASP A 128 1.09 -4.60 -23.37
C ASP A 128 0.14 -3.53 -22.78
N GLY A 129 0.30 -3.20 -21.50
CA GLY A 129 -0.55 -2.24 -20.80
C GLY A 129 -1.90 -2.79 -20.33
N PHE A 130 -2.24 -4.05 -20.65
CA PHE A 130 -3.49 -4.67 -20.26
C PHE A 130 -3.32 -5.56 -19.03
N ALA A 131 -4.12 -5.31 -18.00
CA ALA A 131 -4.15 -6.14 -16.82
C ALA A 131 -4.71 -7.53 -17.12
N MET A 132 -3.98 -8.56 -16.73
CA MET A 132 -4.40 -9.95 -16.88
C MET A 132 -5.32 -10.35 -15.73
N THR A 133 -6.52 -9.79 -15.70
CA THR A 133 -7.49 -9.86 -14.58
C THR A 133 -7.70 -11.27 -14.01
N PRO A 134 -7.85 -12.37 -14.81
CA PRO A 134 -8.04 -13.70 -14.25
C PRO A 134 -6.85 -14.24 -13.45
N HIS A 135 -5.68 -13.65 -13.65
CA HIS A 135 -4.42 -14.08 -13.03
C HIS A 135 -3.98 -13.20 -11.87
N ILE A 136 -4.69 -12.09 -11.62
CA ILE A 136 -4.39 -11.23 -10.47
C ILE A 136 -4.66 -11.99 -9.18
N LYS A 137 -3.73 -11.88 -8.24
CA LYS A 137 -3.89 -12.39 -6.88
C LYS A 137 -3.88 -11.24 -5.90
N ARG A 138 -4.74 -11.35 -4.90
CA ARG A 138 -4.81 -10.44 -3.77
C ARG A 138 -4.80 -11.25 -2.48
N VAL A 139 -4.04 -10.77 -1.51
CA VAL A 139 -3.98 -11.32 -0.16
C VAL A 139 -4.12 -10.16 0.83
N ASP A 140 -5.03 -10.28 1.78
CA ASP A 140 -5.22 -9.27 2.81
C ASP A 140 -4.20 -9.48 3.94
N LEU A 141 -2.93 -9.32 3.56
CA LEU A 141 -1.75 -9.39 4.41
C LEU A 141 -0.81 -8.28 3.96
N GLY A 142 -0.34 -7.46 4.90
CA GLY A 142 0.53 -6.33 4.58
C GLY A 142 1.34 -5.85 5.78
N GLY A 143 1.65 -4.57 5.80
CA GLY A 143 2.44 -3.95 6.85
C GLY A 143 1.79 -3.99 8.22
N ARG A 144 0.45 -4.02 8.27
CA ARG A 144 -0.31 -4.07 9.52
C ARG A 144 -0.09 -5.39 10.26
N GLU A 145 -0.12 -6.52 9.53
CA GLU A 145 0.12 -7.83 10.10
C GLU A 145 1.56 -7.97 10.61
N VAL A 146 2.52 -7.42 9.86
CA VAL A 146 3.92 -7.34 10.30
C VAL A 146 4.04 -6.50 11.59
N THR A 147 3.34 -5.36 11.68
CA THR A 147 3.33 -4.51 12.87
C THR A 147 2.68 -5.23 14.05
N THR A 148 1.56 -5.90 13.82
CA THR A 148 0.85 -6.69 14.85
C THR A 148 1.73 -7.82 15.39
N TYR A 149 2.43 -8.52 14.49
CA TYR A 149 3.34 -9.59 14.91
C TYR A 149 4.56 -9.05 15.67
N LEU A 150 5.13 -7.91 15.22
CA LEU A 150 6.20 -7.24 15.98
C LEU A 150 5.72 -6.82 17.38
N GLN A 151 4.50 -6.29 17.50
CA GLN A 151 3.90 -5.95 18.80
C GLN A 151 3.82 -7.17 19.72
N GLN A 152 3.44 -8.33 19.19
CA GLN A 152 3.41 -9.58 19.97
C GLN A 152 4.81 -10.04 20.39
N LEU A 153 5.82 -9.93 19.50
CA LEU A 153 7.21 -10.26 19.81
C LEU A 153 7.77 -9.34 20.91
N LEU A 154 7.56 -8.03 20.80
CA LEU A 154 7.95 -7.04 21.81
C LEU A 154 7.30 -7.34 23.16
N ARG A 155 6.00 -7.72 23.17
CA ARG A 155 5.30 -8.10 24.39
C ARG A 155 5.91 -9.32 25.06
N ARG A 156 6.36 -10.31 24.28
CA ARG A 156 7.08 -11.50 24.82
C ARG A 156 8.39 -11.10 25.50
N ASN A 157 9.03 -10.03 25.02
CA ASN A 157 10.25 -9.48 25.59
C ASN A 157 9.99 -8.44 26.72
N GLY A 158 8.72 -8.35 27.20
CA GLY A 158 8.35 -7.47 28.31
C GLY A 158 8.06 -6.02 27.94
N VAL A 159 8.05 -5.68 26.64
CA VAL A 159 7.67 -4.35 26.15
C VAL A 159 6.19 -4.37 25.75
N ILE A 160 5.35 -3.72 26.56
CA ILE A 160 3.89 -3.68 26.35
C ILE A 160 3.53 -2.33 25.74
N LEU A 161 3.04 -2.37 24.49
CA LEU A 161 2.55 -1.25 23.72
C LEU A 161 1.17 -1.68 23.17
N SER A 162 0.05 -1.23 23.79
CA SER A 162 -1.27 -1.82 23.58
C SER A 162 -2.35 -0.86 23.08
N THR A 163 -2.12 0.46 23.21
CA THR A 163 -3.06 1.48 22.72
C THR A 163 -2.91 1.73 21.22
N SER A 164 -3.91 2.35 20.58
CA SER A 164 -3.83 2.73 19.15
C SER A 164 -2.65 3.67 18.85
N SER A 165 -2.35 4.56 19.77
CA SER A 165 -1.20 5.46 19.69
C SER A 165 0.13 4.71 19.81
N GLU A 166 0.21 3.75 20.71
CA GLU A 166 1.39 2.90 20.89
C GLU A 166 1.59 1.93 19.70
N PHE A 167 0.52 1.51 19.03
CA PHE A 167 0.62 0.75 17.80
C PHE A 167 1.38 1.53 16.69
N GLU A 168 1.20 2.85 16.61
CA GLU A 168 1.98 3.70 15.73
C GLU A 168 3.47 3.73 16.10
N ILE A 169 3.81 3.65 17.40
CA ILE A 169 5.21 3.51 17.84
C ILE A 169 5.79 2.18 17.35
N VAL A 170 5.03 1.08 17.47
CA VAL A 170 5.46 -0.22 16.91
C VAL A 170 5.64 -0.16 15.41
N ARG A 171 4.76 0.56 14.68
CA ARG A 171 4.91 0.79 13.24
C ARG A 171 6.20 1.54 12.93
N GLU A 172 6.53 2.60 13.66
CA GLU A 172 7.79 3.32 13.50
C GLU A 172 9.02 2.44 13.80
N ILE A 173 8.94 1.58 14.82
CA ILE A 173 9.99 0.59 15.10
C ILE A 173 10.15 -0.35 13.91
N LYS A 174 9.06 -0.89 13.36
CA LYS A 174 9.08 -1.72 12.15
C LYS A 174 9.77 -1.00 10.99
N GLU A 175 9.36 0.21 10.70
CA GLU A 175 9.85 0.97 9.54
C GLU A 175 11.35 1.31 9.63
N ASN A 176 11.84 1.57 10.85
CA ASN A 176 13.22 2.01 11.07
C ASN A 176 14.20 0.88 11.37
N TYR A 177 13.75 -0.21 12.00
CA TYR A 177 14.64 -1.23 12.55
C TYR A 177 14.43 -2.63 11.97
N SER A 178 13.30 -2.92 11.28
CA SER A 178 13.08 -4.26 10.73
C SER A 178 13.96 -4.54 9.53
N GLU A 179 14.40 -5.80 9.45
CA GLU A 179 15.25 -6.30 8.37
C GLU A 179 14.84 -7.72 7.99
N CYS A 180 14.84 -8.02 6.70
CA CYS A 180 14.57 -9.37 6.23
C CYS A 180 15.80 -10.27 6.39
N ASN A 181 15.57 -11.50 6.84
CA ASN A 181 16.60 -12.52 6.96
C ASN A 181 17.02 -12.99 5.56
N THR A 182 18.23 -12.68 5.13
CA THR A 182 18.84 -13.11 3.87
C THR A 182 20.02 -14.06 4.14
N GLU A 183 20.47 -14.81 3.15
CA GLU A 183 21.65 -15.69 3.27
C GLU A 183 22.91 -14.95 3.73
N ALA A 184 22.99 -13.64 3.50
CA ALA A 184 24.13 -12.82 3.93
C ALA A 184 24.08 -12.40 5.42
N VAL A 185 22.95 -12.58 6.10
CA VAL A 185 22.79 -12.19 7.52
C VAL A 185 23.36 -13.28 8.40
N THR A 186 24.39 -12.94 9.17
CA THR A 186 25.03 -13.89 10.10
C THR A 186 24.26 -14.00 11.42
N ASP A 187 24.45 -15.10 12.15
CA ASP A 187 23.84 -15.29 13.46
C ASP A 187 24.26 -14.22 14.46
N THR A 188 25.50 -13.73 14.35
CA THR A 188 26.01 -12.62 15.16
C THR A 188 25.24 -11.32 14.91
N GLN A 189 24.85 -11.05 13.66
CA GLN A 189 24.04 -9.88 13.30
C GLN A 189 22.60 -10.00 13.79
N ARG A 190 22.03 -11.21 13.77
CA ARG A 190 20.69 -11.46 14.30
C ARG A 190 20.60 -11.25 15.81
N SER A 191 21.57 -11.78 16.54
CA SER A 191 21.62 -11.68 18.01
C SER A 191 22.13 -10.33 18.54
N GLN A 192 22.60 -9.43 17.65
CA GLN A 192 23.03 -8.08 18.03
C GLN A 192 21.86 -7.24 18.54
N LEU A 193 21.97 -6.77 19.78
CA LEU A 193 20.99 -5.84 20.37
C LEU A 193 21.24 -4.42 19.83
N ILE A 194 20.15 -3.72 19.51
CA ILE A 194 20.15 -2.33 19.07
C ILE A 194 19.25 -1.53 19.99
N ASP A 195 19.76 -0.41 20.50
CA ASP A 195 18.99 0.49 21.33
C ASP A 195 17.96 1.28 20.49
N CYS A 196 16.72 1.28 20.92
CA CYS A 196 15.63 2.06 20.34
C CYS A 196 15.05 2.98 21.42
N VAL A 197 15.05 4.29 21.17
CA VAL A 197 14.51 5.29 22.07
C VAL A 197 13.04 5.52 21.73
N LEU A 198 12.17 5.27 22.71
CA LEU A 198 10.73 5.52 22.60
C LEU A 198 10.43 7.02 22.75
N PRO A 199 9.24 7.49 22.32
CA PRO A 199 8.85 8.90 22.45
C PRO A 199 8.83 9.44 23.89
N ASP A 200 8.68 8.57 24.89
CA ASP A 200 8.75 8.91 26.31
C ASP A 200 10.19 8.99 26.85
N GLY A 201 11.18 8.77 26.01
CA GLY A 201 12.61 8.74 26.37
C GLY A 201 13.10 7.40 26.92
N LYS A 202 12.23 6.41 27.10
CA LYS A 202 12.64 5.07 27.53
C LYS A 202 13.43 4.39 26.41
N VAL A 203 14.53 3.75 26.77
CA VAL A 203 15.33 2.93 25.83
C VAL A 203 14.91 1.47 25.97
N ILE A 204 14.58 0.86 24.85
CA ILE A 204 14.36 -0.59 24.70
C ILE A 204 15.45 -1.19 23.83
N GLN A 205 15.78 -2.46 24.06
CA GLN A 205 16.74 -3.18 23.24
C GLN A 205 16.00 -4.09 22.26
N LEU A 206 16.30 -3.95 20.97
CA LEU A 206 15.74 -4.74 19.91
C LEU A 206 16.77 -5.79 19.45
N GLY A 207 16.37 -7.05 19.44
CA GLY A 207 17.17 -8.19 19.02
C GLY A 207 16.62 -8.88 17.77
N GLU A 208 16.36 -10.19 17.87
CA GLU A 208 15.91 -11.03 16.77
C GLU A 208 14.50 -10.68 16.27
N GLU A 209 13.66 -10.06 17.09
CA GLU A 209 12.31 -9.64 16.71
C GLU A 209 12.30 -8.71 15.48
N ARG A 210 13.40 -7.99 15.22
CA ARG A 210 13.59 -7.16 14.03
C ARG A 210 13.56 -7.98 12.73
N PHE A 211 14.04 -9.20 12.78
CA PHE A 211 14.06 -10.14 11.67
C PHE A 211 12.81 -11.02 11.67
N GLN A 212 12.40 -11.49 12.85
CA GLN A 212 11.26 -12.39 12.99
C GLN A 212 9.96 -11.78 12.51
N CYS A 213 9.74 -10.46 12.73
CA CYS A 213 8.51 -9.81 12.32
C CYS A 213 8.30 -9.83 10.79
N THR A 214 9.38 -9.83 10.01
CA THR A 214 9.31 -9.87 8.54
C THR A 214 9.05 -11.27 7.98
N GLU A 215 9.20 -12.32 8.80
CA GLU A 215 8.93 -13.71 8.38
C GLU A 215 7.47 -13.90 7.97
N VAL A 216 6.54 -13.11 8.51
CA VAL A 216 5.13 -13.11 8.11
C VAL A 216 4.95 -12.97 6.59
N LEU A 217 5.85 -12.26 5.90
CA LEU A 217 5.79 -12.06 4.45
C LEU A 217 6.28 -13.26 3.64
N PHE A 218 7.10 -14.12 4.25
CA PHE A 218 7.74 -15.26 3.61
C PHE A 218 7.18 -16.61 4.07
N ASP A 219 6.65 -16.63 5.27
CA ASP A 219 5.94 -17.77 5.86
C ASP A 219 4.75 -17.27 6.71
N PRO A 220 3.60 -16.96 6.08
CA PRO A 220 2.43 -16.44 6.79
C PRO A 220 1.86 -17.42 7.84
N MET A 221 2.25 -18.69 7.81
CA MET A 221 1.84 -19.67 8.81
C MET A 221 2.29 -19.31 10.23
N VAL A 222 3.34 -18.51 10.39
CA VAL A 222 3.82 -18.03 11.71
C VAL A 222 2.75 -17.23 12.48
N ILE A 223 1.77 -16.69 11.76
CA ILE A 223 0.61 -15.99 12.34
C ILE A 223 -0.71 -16.71 12.08
N GLY A 224 -0.65 -17.98 11.60
CA GLY A 224 -1.82 -18.77 11.32
C GLY A 224 -2.56 -18.43 10.02
N TYR A 225 -1.89 -17.76 9.07
CA TYR A 225 -2.43 -17.45 7.74
C TYR A 225 -2.06 -18.55 6.76
N GLU A 226 -3.04 -19.03 5.97
CA GLU A 226 -2.85 -20.10 4.98
C GLU A 226 -2.16 -19.70 3.67
N PRO A 227 -2.21 -18.42 3.18
CA PRO A 227 -1.59 -18.05 1.94
C PRO A 227 -0.09 -18.36 1.90
N MET A 228 0.43 -18.55 0.69
CA MET A 228 1.85 -18.75 0.45
C MET A 228 2.64 -17.46 0.71
N GLY A 229 3.94 -17.58 0.96
CA GLY A 229 4.86 -16.45 1.03
C GLY A 229 4.95 -15.66 -0.28
N VAL A 230 5.49 -14.46 -0.20
CA VAL A 230 5.59 -13.53 -1.34
C VAL A 230 6.28 -14.14 -2.56
N PRO A 231 7.44 -14.81 -2.46
CA PRO A 231 8.10 -15.40 -3.62
C PRO A 231 7.28 -16.50 -4.30
N GLU A 232 6.65 -17.35 -3.50
CA GLU A 232 5.81 -18.44 -3.97
C GLU A 232 4.54 -17.91 -4.67
N MET A 233 3.95 -16.83 -4.14
CA MET A 233 2.80 -16.15 -4.75
C MET A 233 3.17 -15.50 -6.08
N ILE A 234 4.36 -14.89 -6.21
CA ILE A 234 4.87 -14.38 -7.49
C ILE A 234 4.96 -15.50 -8.51
N ALA A 235 5.61 -16.61 -8.14
CA ALA A 235 5.79 -17.75 -9.04
C ALA A 235 4.44 -18.37 -9.43
N GLN A 236 3.52 -18.55 -8.50
CA GLN A 236 2.19 -19.09 -8.76
C GLN A 236 1.38 -18.19 -9.70
N THR A 237 1.46 -16.87 -9.50
CA THR A 237 0.78 -15.90 -10.35
C THR A 237 1.30 -15.99 -11.79
N ILE A 238 2.63 -15.99 -11.99
CA ILE A 238 3.24 -16.11 -13.31
C ILE A 238 2.92 -17.48 -13.94
N GLN A 239 2.94 -18.56 -13.16
CA GLN A 239 2.60 -19.89 -13.64
C GLN A 239 1.14 -20.04 -14.08
N SER A 240 0.23 -19.25 -13.52
CA SER A 240 -1.17 -19.22 -13.94
C SER A 240 -1.37 -18.55 -15.30
N CYS A 241 -0.43 -17.70 -15.73
CA CYS A 241 -0.46 -17.02 -17.04
C CYS A 241 -0.02 -17.96 -18.17
N ASP A 242 -0.31 -17.55 -19.42
CA ASP A 242 0.07 -18.28 -20.61
C ASP A 242 1.58 -18.53 -20.69
N LEU A 243 1.98 -19.70 -21.17
CA LEU A 243 3.37 -20.17 -21.20
C LEU A 243 4.32 -19.19 -21.91
N GLU A 244 3.86 -18.61 -23.01
CA GLU A 244 4.63 -17.66 -23.82
C GLU A 244 4.96 -16.37 -23.09
N LEU A 245 4.08 -15.94 -22.17
CA LEU A 245 4.23 -14.69 -21.42
C LEU A 245 5.11 -14.82 -20.17
N ARG A 246 5.28 -16.04 -19.64
CA ARG A 246 5.97 -16.27 -18.36
C ARG A 246 7.39 -15.72 -18.34
N SER A 247 8.14 -15.93 -19.43
CA SER A 247 9.52 -15.44 -19.52
C SER A 247 9.59 -13.91 -19.45
N SER A 248 8.65 -13.23 -20.11
CA SER A 248 8.54 -11.77 -20.09
C SER A 248 8.17 -11.27 -18.69
N LEU A 249 7.23 -11.94 -18.01
CA LEU A 249 6.83 -11.59 -16.64
C LEU A 249 7.96 -11.78 -15.63
N TYR A 250 8.70 -12.91 -15.69
CA TYR A 250 9.86 -13.12 -14.81
C TYR A 250 10.98 -12.11 -15.07
N SER A 251 11.14 -11.67 -16.32
CA SER A 251 12.14 -10.62 -16.67
C SER A 251 11.72 -9.22 -16.25
N ASN A 252 10.49 -9.04 -15.76
CA ASN A 252 9.95 -7.76 -15.36
C ASN A 252 9.11 -7.91 -14.07
N VAL A 253 9.76 -8.23 -12.94
CA VAL A 253 9.14 -8.25 -11.61
C VAL A 253 9.36 -6.89 -10.97
N ILE A 254 8.30 -6.14 -10.70
CA ILE A 254 8.35 -4.78 -10.16
C ILE A 254 7.85 -4.80 -8.72
N LEU A 255 8.65 -4.29 -7.79
CA LEU A 255 8.26 -4.12 -6.39
C LEU A 255 7.69 -2.72 -6.17
N SER A 256 6.56 -2.64 -5.49
CA SER A 256 5.89 -1.41 -5.05
C SER A 256 5.34 -1.55 -3.63
N GLY A 257 5.01 -0.41 -3.02
CA GLY A 257 4.46 -0.36 -1.67
C GLY A 257 5.50 -0.26 -0.56
N GLY A 258 5.06 0.29 0.58
CA GLY A 258 5.93 0.63 1.70
C GLY A 258 6.67 -0.57 2.31
N VAL A 259 5.99 -1.71 2.46
CA VAL A 259 6.56 -2.92 3.06
C VAL A 259 7.74 -3.45 2.25
N THR A 260 7.70 -3.33 0.93
CA THR A 260 8.79 -3.78 0.06
C THR A 260 10.10 -3.03 0.28
N THR A 261 10.07 -1.85 0.94
CA THR A 261 11.27 -1.05 1.25
C THR A 261 12.05 -1.58 2.44
N THR A 262 11.49 -2.53 3.19
CA THR A 262 12.20 -3.17 4.30
C THR A 262 13.57 -3.67 3.86
N LYS A 263 14.58 -3.38 4.66
CA LYS A 263 15.96 -3.75 4.36
C LYS A 263 16.09 -5.26 4.12
N GLY A 264 16.76 -5.65 3.04
CA GLY A 264 16.91 -7.05 2.66
C GLY A 264 15.73 -7.66 1.91
N PHE A 265 14.54 -7.01 1.86
CA PHE A 265 13.35 -7.59 1.25
C PHE A 265 13.55 -7.98 -0.21
N ALA A 266 13.96 -7.04 -1.07
CA ALA A 266 14.16 -7.29 -2.50
C ALA A 266 15.19 -8.40 -2.75
N LYS A 267 16.26 -8.41 -1.96
CA LYS A 267 17.30 -9.43 -2.04
C LYS A 267 16.75 -10.81 -1.69
N ARG A 268 16.02 -10.94 -0.58
CA ARG A 268 15.44 -12.20 -0.13
C ARG A 268 14.39 -12.73 -1.12
N VAL A 269 13.54 -11.85 -1.67
CA VAL A 269 12.58 -12.22 -2.71
C VAL A 269 13.31 -12.81 -3.92
N LEU A 270 14.40 -12.17 -4.37
CA LEU A 270 15.18 -12.64 -5.51
C LEU A 270 15.86 -13.98 -5.23
N GLU A 271 16.52 -14.14 -4.08
CA GLU A 271 17.15 -15.38 -3.63
C GLU A 271 16.15 -16.55 -3.67
N ARG A 272 14.95 -16.35 -3.12
CA ARG A 272 13.90 -17.37 -3.10
C ARG A 272 13.32 -17.64 -4.49
N LEU A 273 13.06 -16.61 -5.29
CA LEU A 273 12.56 -16.78 -6.65
C LEU A 273 13.50 -17.58 -7.53
N MET A 274 14.81 -17.42 -7.36
CA MET A 274 15.81 -18.17 -8.13
C MET A 274 15.79 -19.68 -7.82
N THR A 275 15.20 -20.11 -6.69
CA THR A 275 15.06 -21.52 -6.34
C THR A 275 13.81 -22.18 -6.90
N ILE A 276 12.80 -21.39 -7.33
CA ILE A 276 11.47 -21.91 -7.71
C ILE A 276 11.38 -22.30 -9.19
N PRO A 277 11.70 -21.44 -10.16
CA PRO A 277 11.66 -21.79 -11.57
C PRO A 277 13.03 -22.26 -12.07
N PRO A 278 13.09 -23.32 -12.88
CA PRO A 278 14.31 -23.70 -13.54
C PRO A 278 14.61 -22.73 -14.69
N SER A 279 15.81 -22.19 -14.75
CA SER A 279 16.47 -21.59 -15.92
C SER A 279 15.88 -20.34 -16.58
N THR A 280 14.92 -19.63 -16.00
CA THR A 280 14.43 -18.34 -16.56
C THR A 280 15.20 -17.17 -15.95
N LYS A 281 15.58 -16.20 -16.80
CA LYS A 281 16.20 -14.96 -16.31
C LYS A 281 15.18 -14.15 -15.51
N ILE A 282 15.47 -13.90 -14.24
CA ILE A 282 14.64 -13.06 -13.37
C ILE A 282 15.28 -11.68 -13.26
N CYS A 283 14.50 -10.63 -13.53
CA CYS A 283 14.90 -9.26 -13.29
C CYS A 283 13.91 -8.61 -12.31
N LEU A 284 14.42 -8.21 -11.14
CA LEU A 284 13.64 -7.56 -10.09
C LEU A 284 13.93 -6.06 -10.10
N TYR A 285 12.89 -5.27 -10.30
CA TYR A 285 12.94 -3.81 -10.26
C TYR A 285 12.46 -3.32 -8.90
N SER A 286 13.34 -2.66 -8.16
CA SER A 286 13.04 -2.13 -6.82
C SER A 286 13.40 -0.64 -6.73
N PRO A 287 12.58 0.26 -7.32
CA PRO A 287 12.86 1.69 -7.31
C PRO A 287 13.05 2.23 -5.89
N PRO A 288 13.96 3.18 -5.65
CA PRO A 288 14.25 3.68 -4.30
C PRO A 288 13.04 4.37 -3.64
N LYS A 289 12.18 5.03 -4.42
CA LYS A 289 10.96 5.72 -3.95
C LYS A 289 9.68 4.94 -4.23
N ARG A 290 9.74 3.62 -4.19
CA ARG A 290 8.60 2.76 -4.55
C ARG A 290 7.39 2.82 -3.62
N THR A 291 7.49 3.51 -2.50
CA THR A 291 6.35 3.92 -1.67
C THR A 291 5.41 4.88 -2.40
N GLN A 292 5.91 5.58 -3.40
CA GLN A 292 5.18 6.59 -4.18
C GLN A 292 4.97 6.18 -5.63
N SER A 293 5.26 4.91 -6.00
CA SER A 293 5.20 4.45 -7.40
C SER A 293 3.83 4.68 -8.03
N ALA A 294 2.75 4.32 -7.35
CA ALA A 294 1.39 4.53 -7.85
C ALA A 294 1.10 6.01 -8.12
N TRP A 295 1.51 6.91 -7.22
CA TRP A 295 1.34 8.35 -7.41
C TRP A 295 2.15 8.86 -8.61
N VAL A 296 3.42 8.46 -8.72
CA VAL A 296 4.28 8.85 -9.86
C VAL A 296 3.68 8.35 -11.18
N GLY A 297 3.23 7.09 -11.21
CA GLY A 297 2.58 6.52 -12.40
C GLY A 297 1.27 7.22 -12.75
N GLY A 298 0.47 7.61 -11.75
CA GLY A 298 -0.73 8.42 -11.94
C GLY A 298 -0.43 9.79 -12.55
N CYS A 299 0.62 10.47 -12.06
CA CYS A 299 1.07 11.72 -12.65
C CYS A 299 1.50 11.54 -14.13
N LEU A 300 2.27 10.49 -14.43
CA LEU A 300 2.68 10.19 -15.79
C LEU A 300 1.46 9.91 -16.68
N LEU A 301 0.53 9.07 -16.23
CA LEU A 301 -0.69 8.74 -16.97
C LEU A 301 -1.51 10.00 -17.29
N ALA A 302 -1.71 10.86 -16.30
CA ALA A 302 -2.49 12.10 -16.46
C ALA A 302 -1.88 13.09 -17.46
N THR A 303 -0.56 13.00 -17.74
CA THR A 303 0.12 13.86 -18.74
C THR A 303 -0.04 13.36 -20.17
N LEU A 304 -0.42 12.09 -20.37
CA LEU A 304 -0.54 11.50 -21.70
C LEU A 304 -1.74 12.06 -22.47
N SER A 305 -1.51 12.48 -23.71
CA SER A 305 -2.59 13.04 -24.54
C SER A 305 -3.76 12.09 -24.76
N PRO A 306 -3.59 10.75 -24.96
CA PRO A 306 -4.69 9.82 -25.09
C PRO A 306 -5.55 9.69 -23.81
N PHE A 307 -4.95 9.92 -22.63
CA PHE A 307 -5.65 9.80 -21.36
C PHE A 307 -6.78 10.82 -21.18
N LYS A 308 -6.71 11.95 -21.92
CA LYS A 308 -7.79 12.95 -21.90
C LYS A 308 -9.17 12.39 -22.23
N ASN A 309 -9.22 11.34 -23.05
CA ASN A 309 -10.47 10.67 -23.44
C ASN A 309 -10.95 9.63 -22.40
N MET A 310 -10.11 9.30 -21.44
CA MET A 310 -10.42 8.32 -20.39
C MET A 310 -11.12 8.94 -19.17
N TRP A 311 -11.01 10.26 -19.01
CA TRP A 311 -11.70 10.94 -17.93
C TRP A 311 -13.22 10.72 -18.01
N ILE A 312 -13.83 10.45 -16.88
CA ILE A 312 -15.27 10.57 -16.70
C ILE A 312 -15.54 12.05 -16.46
N MET A 313 -16.24 12.69 -17.41
CA MET A 313 -16.59 14.10 -17.28
C MET A 313 -17.83 14.24 -16.40
N LYS A 314 -18.00 15.41 -15.78
CA LYS A 314 -19.17 15.69 -14.91
C LYS A 314 -20.48 15.56 -15.67
N GLU A 315 -20.53 16.03 -16.93
CA GLU A 315 -21.71 15.91 -17.79
C GLU A 315 -22.08 14.45 -18.05
N GLU A 316 -21.08 13.59 -18.27
CA GLU A 316 -21.29 12.16 -18.47
C GLU A 316 -21.84 11.47 -17.21
N TYR A 317 -21.35 11.89 -16.03
CA TYR A 317 -21.89 11.43 -14.76
C TYR A 317 -23.35 11.88 -14.55
N GLU A 318 -23.68 13.12 -14.94
CA GLU A 318 -25.05 13.66 -14.84
C GLU A 318 -26.03 12.92 -15.75
N GLU A 319 -25.58 12.43 -16.93
CA GLU A 319 -26.39 11.68 -17.88
C GLU A 319 -26.56 10.21 -17.52
N GLU A 320 -25.47 9.53 -17.11
CA GLU A 320 -25.43 8.09 -16.91
C GLU A 320 -25.49 7.65 -15.44
N GLY A 321 -25.28 8.59 -14.50
CA GLY A 321 -25.14 8.30 -13.08
C GLY A 321 -23.86 7.54 -12.77
N VAL A 322 -23.84 6.91 -11.59
CA VAL A 322 -22.66 6.16 -11.08
C VAL A 322 -22.16 5.04 -11.99
N ASN A 323 -23.01 4.55 -12.91
CA ASN A 323 -22.65 3.46 -13.82
C ASN A 323 -21.54 3.84 -14.82
N CYS A 324 -21.31 5.12 -15.10
CA CYS A 324 -20.24 5.59 -15.96
C CYS A 324 -18.86 5.12 -15.46
N VAL A 325 -18.68 4.97 -14.13
CA VAL A 325 -17.42 4.49 -13.53
C VAL A 325 -17.08 3.09 -14.05
N HIS A 326 -18.08 2.20 -14.15
CA HIS A 326 -17.86 0.81 -14.58
C HIS A 326 -17.56 0.66 -16.08
N LYS A 327 -17.82 1.71 -16.87
CA LYS A 327 -17.53 1.70 -18.30
C LYS A 327 -16.12 2.17 -18.63
N LYS A 328 -15.59 3.14 -17.87
CA LYS A 328 -14.32 3.79 -18.16
C LYS A 328 -13.20 3.42 -17.22
N CYS A 329 -13.51 3.20 -15.94
CA CYS A 329 -12.48 2.80 -14.98
C CYS A 329 -12.28 1.30 -15.01
N TRP A 330 -11.05 0.89 -14.73
CA TRP A 330 -10.72 -0.51 -14.60
C TRP A 330 -11.34 -1.07 -13.31
N MET A 331 -12.03 -2.21 -13.45
CA MET A 331 -12.55 -2.94 -12.29
C MET A 331 -12.46 -4.44 -12.50
#